data_6e6b591e0b67ed815829db7dc5d9f3d5
#
_entry.id   6e6b591e0b67ed815829db7dc5d9f3d5
#
_cell.length_a   1.000
_cell.length_b   1.000
_cell.length_c   1.000
_cell.angle_alpha   90.00
_cell.angle_beta   90.00
_cell.angle_gamma   90.00
#
_symmetry.space_group_name_H-M   'P 1'
#
loop_
_entity.id
_entity.type
_entity.pdbx_description
1 polymer ?
#
loop_
_entity_poly.entity_id
_entity_poly.type
_entity_poly.pdbx_seq_one_letter_code
_entity_poly.pdbx_strand_id
1 'polypeptide(L)'
;SCGENKCFSEVVAPVLELRPGAAEESTVASFLRMNAKLMPQEQHEELEIGHLVVEKSVRSEDADVLRAELRAKSTPADFDIFIRSAAGIKFAPPLISINGRDIVARFKAVEPGTDLLGQEFEVSARLTGDVAVRKLLKAEDASLFDLQGNRLSVGLLWLGFVGGFLLNLMPCVFPVLSLKLLSFTRFGRMKTSEVR
;
A
#
# COMPACT_ATOMS: atom_id res chain seq x y z
N SER A 1 -18.49 -24.54 -11.80
CA SER A 1 -19.71 -24.15 -12.53
C SER A 1 -20.69 -23.53 -11.54
N CYS A 2 -21.21 -22.36 -11.87
CA CYS A 2 -22.19 -21.65 -11.04
C CYS A 2 -23.57 -21.78 -11.64
N GLY A 3 -24.54 -22.31 -10.88
CA GLY A 3 -25.96 -22.26 -11.19
C GLY A 3 -26.61 -21.08 -10.47
N GLU A 4 -27.91 -20.84 -10.72
CA GLU A 4 -28.66 -19.63 -10.33
C GLU A 4 -28.50 -19.15 -8.88
N ASN A 5 -28.02 -19.94 -7.93
CA ASN A 5 -27.76 -19.50 -6.54
C ASN A 5 -26.68 -20.27 -5.77
N LYS A 6 -25.93 -21.17 -6.43
CA LYS A 6 -24.86 -21.94 -5.77
C LYS A 6 -23.68 -22.13 -6.70
N CYS A 7 -22.51 -21.73 -6.25
CA CYS A 7 -21.24 -22.07 -6.90
C CYS A 7 -20.68 -23.35 -6.25
N PHE A 8 -20.41 -24.34 -7.06
CA PHE A 8 -19.72 -25.55 -6.63
C PHE A 8 -18.27 -25.47 -7.11
N SER A 9 -17.33 -25.61 -6.22
CA SER A 9 -15.94 -25.81 -6.57
C SER A 9 -15.75 -27.29 -6.86
N GLU A 10 -15.55 -27.63 -8.12
CA GLU A 10 -15.17 -28.98 -8.54
C GLU A 10 -13.65 -29.00 -8.73
N VAL A 11 -12.99 -29.90 -8.01
CA VAL A 11 -11.56 -30.13 -8.21
C VAL A 11 -11.41 -31.06 -9.40
N VAL A 12 -11.12 -30.48 -10.55
CA VAL A 12 -10.77 -31.27 -11.75
C VAL A 12 -9.26 -31.52 -11.69
N ALA A 13 -8.88 -32.79 -11.54
CA ALA A 13 -7.49 -33.21 -11.66
C ALA A 13 -7.28 -33.76 -13.07
N PRO A 14 -6.86 -32.95 -14.04
CA PRO A 14 -6.57 -33.45 -15.39
C PRO A 14 -5.32 -34.32 -15.33
N VAL A 15 -5.44 -35.56 -15.83
CA VAL A 15 -4.31 -36.46 -16.02
C VAL A 15 -3.77 -36.23 -17.43
N LEU A 16 -2.54 -35.74 -17.53
CA LEU A 16 -1.83 -35.56 -18.78
C LEU A 16 -0.93 -36.77 -19.00
N GLU A 17 -1.29 -37.66 -19.94
CA GLU A 17 -0.41 -38.74 -20.41
C GLU A 17 0.58 -38.17 -21.45
N LEU A 18 1.84 -38.07 -21.08
CA LEU A 18 2.92 -37.71 -22.00
C LEU A 18 3.46 -38.96 -22.65
N ARG A 19 3.23 -39.12 -23.94
CA ARG A 19 3.83 -40.20 -24.75
C ARG A 19 5.10 -39.69 -25.41
N PRO A 20 6.26 -40.34 -25.21
CA PRO A 20 7.44 -40.00 -25.97
C PRO A 20 7.23 -40.39 -27.43
N GLY A 21 7.29 -39.44 -28.32
CA GLY A 21 7.07 -39.62 -29.77
C GLY A 21 7.69 -38.48 -30.56
N ALA A 22 7.63 -38.54 -31.89
CA ALA A 22 8.11 -37.50 -32.76
C ALA A 22 7.42 -36.18 -32.42
N ALA A 23 8.18 -35.09 -32.52
CA ALA A 23 7.74 -33.73 -32.16
C ALA A 23 6.67 -33.18 -33.15
N GLU A 24 5.50 -33.80 -33.14
CA GLU A 24 4.31 -33.16 -33.69
C GLU A 24 3.80 -32.15 -32.66
N GLU A 25 3.53 -30.96 -33.12
CA GLU A 25 2.99 -29.92 -32.29
C GLU A 25 1.62 -30.34 -31.78
N SER A 26 1.57 -30.79 -30.52
CA SER A 26 0.32 -31.27 -29.94
C SER A 26 -0.64 -30.10 -29.82
N THR A 27 -1.95 -30.36 -29.91
CA THR A 27 -3.00 -29.36 -29.67
C THR A 27 -2.84 -28.70 -28.30
N VAL A 28 -2.27 -29.39 -27.32
CA VAL A 28 -1.94 -28.89 -26.00
C VAL A 28 -0.80 -27.86 -26.06
N ALA A 29 0.24 -28.09 -26.87
CA ALA A 29 1.34 -27.16 -27.01
C ALA A 29 0.90 -25.84 -27.66
N SER A 30 0.05 -25.92 -28.71
CA SER A 30 -0.53 -24.75 -29.34
C SER A 30 -1.45 -23.97 -28.39
N PHE A 31 -2.27 -24.68 -27.60
CA PHE A 31 -3.11 -24.10 -26.57
C PHE A 31 -2.28 -23.41 -25.48
N LEU A 32 -1.23 -24.04 -24.98
CA LEU A 32 -0.34 -23.45 -23.99
C LEU A 32 0.39 -22.22 -24.53
N ARG A 33 0.84 -22.23 -25.78
CA ARG A 33 1.45 -21.05 -26.41
C ARG A 33 0.46 -19.90 -26.58
N MET A 34 -0.77 -20.19 -26.97
CA MET A 34 -1.83 -19.20 -27.11
C MET A 34 -2.16 -18.57 -25.76
N ASN A 35 -2.19 -19.40 -24.68
CA ASN A 35 -2.48 -18.95 -23.35
C ASN A 35 -1.25 -18.42 -22.58
N ALA A 36 -0.02 -18.65 -23.07
CA ALA A 36 1.18 -18.12 -22.41
C ALA A 36 1.20 -16.60 -22.29
N LYS A 37 0.56 -15.90 -23.23
CA LYS A 37 0.37 -14.44 -23.18
C LYS A 37 -0.59 -13.99 -22.09
N LEU A 38 -1.47 -14.89 -21.64
CA LEU A 38 -2.43 -14.63 -20.57
C LEU A 38 -1.85 -14.94 -19.18
N MET A 39 -0.63 -15.49 -19.12
CA MET A 39 0.03 -15.71 -17.84
C MET A 39 0.43 -14.39 -17.21
N PRO A 40 0.13 -14.20 -15.91
CA PRO A 40 0.51 -12.99 -15.21
C PRO A 40 2.04 -12.81 -15.24
N GLN A 41 2.47 -11.61 -15.57
CA GLN A 41 3.88 -11.20 -15.56
C GLN A 41 4.20 -10.62 -14.17
N GLU A 42 5.46 -10.63 -13.77
CA GLU A 42 5.87 -10.00 -12.51
C GLU A 42 5.84 -8.47 -12.59
N GLN A 43 6.02 -7.93 -13.78
CA GLN A 43 6.00 -6.49 -14.06
C GLN A 43 5.38 -6.24 -15.42
N HIS A 44 4.58 -5.21 -15.53
CA HIS A 44 4.01 -4.73 -16.79
C HIS A 44 3.94 -3.21 -16.78
N GLU A 45 4.23 -2.57 -17.92
CA GLU A 45 4.25 -1.10 -18.01
C GLU A 45 2.89 -0.44 -17.78
N GLU A 46 1.80 -1.17 -17.98
CA GLU A 46 0.44 -0.63 -17.86
C GLU A 46 -0.15 -0.78 -16.45
N LEU A 47 0.38 -1.69 -15.63
CA LEU A 47 -0.11 -1.95 -14.28
C LEU A 47 1.03 -2.24 -13.33
N GLU A 48 1.18 -1.44 -12.32
CA GLU A 48 2.14 -1.61 -11.24
C GLU A 48 1.41 -1.97 -9.95
N ILE A 49 1.82 -3.08 -9.32
CA ILE A 49 1.40 -3.43 -7.97
C ILE A 49 2.40 -2.80 -7.00
N GLY A 50 1.93 -1.84 -6.23
CA GLY A 50 2.72 -1.09 -5.26
C GLY A 50 2.91 -1.85 -3.95
N HIS A 51 2.19 -1.43 -2.93
CA HIS A 51 2.35 -1.89 -1.56
C HIS A 51 1.13 -2.65 -1.06
N LEU A 52 1.37 -3.50 -0.07
CA LEU A 52 0.35 -4.26 0.63
C LEU A 52 0.40 -3.90 2.12
N VAL A 53 -0.67 -3.31 2.61
CA VAL A 53 -0.71 -2.69 3.93
C VAL A 53 -1.81 -3.28 4.78
N VAL A 54 -1.54 -3.55 6.06
CA VAL A 54 -2.52 -4.05 7.02
C VAL A 54 -3.17 -2.87 7.73
N GLU A 55 -4.46 -2.70 7.52
CA GLU A 55 -5.30 -1.79 8.29
C GLU A 55 -5.90 -2.57 9.47
N LYS A 56 -5.36 -2.35 10.67
CA LYS A 56 -5.88 -3.00 11.88
C LYS A 56 -7.24 -2.46 12.25
N SER A 57 -8.17 -3.34 12.55
CA SER A 57 -9.47 -2.93 13.05
C SER A 57 -9.33 -2.34 14.47
N VAL A 58 -10.06 -1.26 14.73
CA VAL A 58 -10.11 -0.61 16.05
C VAL A 58 -10.85 -1.49 17.06
N ARG A 59 -11.74 -2.37 16.58
CA ARG A 59 -12.50 -3.30 17.42
C ARG A 59 -11.90 -4.68 17.30
N SER A 60 -11.59 -5.30 18.45
CA SER A 60 -11.01 -6.64 18.50
C SER A 60 -11.90 -7.74 17.88
N GLU A 61 -13.19 -7.47 17.73
CA GLU A 61 -14.16 -8.40 17.13
C GLU A 61 -14.20 -8.33 15.60
N ASP A 62 -13.68 -7.25 15.02
CA ASP A 62 -13.62 -7.08 13.57
C ASP A 62 -12.31 -7.65 13.01
N ALA A 63 -12.41 -8.29 11.85
CA ALA A 63 -11.23 -8.79 11.16
C ALA A 63 -10.42 -7.65 10.53
N ASP A 64 -9.11 -7.80 10.55
CA ASP A 64 -8.18 -6.89 9.90
C ASP A 64 -8.41 -6.86 8.39
N VAL A 65 -8.07 -5.73 7.78
CA VAL A 65 -8.22 -5.48 6.36
C VAL A 65 -6.85 -5.35 5.72
N LEU A 66 -6.64 -6.08 4.64
CA LEU A 66 -5.45 -5.98 3.82
C LEU A 66 -5.74 -5.04 2.64
N ARG A 67 -5.03 -3.92 2.57
CA ARG A 67 -5.14 -2.93 1.52
C ARG A 67 -4.02 -3.09 0.51
N ALA A 68 -4.38 -3.35 -0.73
CA ALA A 68 -3.45 -3.36 -1.85
C ALA A 68 -3.57 -2.04 -2.64
N GLU A 69 -2.45 -1.41 -2.90
CA GLU A 69 -2.36 -0.20 -3.71
C GLU A 69 -1.70 -0.52 -5.04
N LEU A 70 -2.38 -0.14 -6.11
CA LEU A 70 -1.93 -0.38 -7.47
C LEU A 70 -2.05 0.91 -8.28
N ARG A 71 -1.22 1.02 -9.30
CA ARG A 71 -1.25 2.14 -10.23
C ARG A 71 -1.32 1.65 -11.67
N ALA A 72 -2.33 2.10 -12.39
CA ALA A 72 -2.48 1.85 -13.82
C ALA A 72 -1.94 3.03 -14.63
N LYS A 73 -1.51 2.79 -15.88
CA LYS A 73 -1.06 3.84 -16.81
C LYS A 73 -2.23 4.71 -17.29
N SER A 74 -3.40 4.11 -17.44
CA SER A 74 -4.65 4.75 -17.80
C SER A 74 -5.76 4.33 -16.86
N THR A 75 -6.86 5.07 -16.79
CA THR A 75 -8.03 4.68 -15.99
C THR A 75 -8.60 3.38 -16.55
N PRO A 76 -8.63 2.29 -15.75
CA PRO A 76 -9.14 1.01 -16.23
C PRO A 76 -10.65 1.03 -16.38
N ALA A 77 -11.14 0.44 -17.48
CA ALA A 77 -12.58 0.24 -17.69
C ALA A 77 -13.07 -1.03 -16.98
N ASP A 78 -12.20 -2.02 -16.86
CA ASP A 78 -12.45 -3.28 -16.19
C ASP A 78 -11.20 -3.70 -15.42
N PHE A 79 -11.37 -4.17 -14.19
CA PHE A 79 -10.27 -4.50 -13.30
C PHE A 79 -10.66 -5.62 -12.36
N ASP A 80 -9.86 -6.67 -12.37
CA ASP A 80 -9.96 -7.79 -11.42
C ASP A 80 -8.72 -7.90 -10.58
N ILE A 81 -8.89 -8.25 -9.31
CA ILE A 81 -7.78 -8.50 -8.40
C ILE A 81 -8.06 -9.71 -7.50
N PHE A 82 -7.04 -10.52 -7.32
CA PHE A 82 -7.08 -11.70 -6.48
C PHE A 82 -5.90 -11.68 -5.51
N ILE A 83 -6.14 -12.21 -4.33
CA ILE A 83 -5.09 -12.40 -3.34
C ILE A 83 -5.04 -13.86 -2.90
N ARG A 84 -3.83 -14.36 -2.73
CA ARG A 84 -3.57 -15.71 -2.26
C ARG A 84 -2.56 -15.67 -1.12
N SER A 85 -2.87 -16.38 -0.05
CA SER A 85 -1.96 -16.57 1.08
C SER A 85 -1.36 -17.98 1.03
N ALA A 86 -0.06 -18.10 1.25
CA ALA A 86 0.60 -19.39 1.44
C ALA A 86 0.13 -20.08 2.73
N ALA A 87 -0.27 -19.31 3.74
CA ALA A 87 -0.81 -19.80 5.01
C ALA A 87 -2.29 -20.23 4.94
N GLY A 88 -2.93 -20.14 3.76
CA GLY A 88 -4.32 -20.53 3.59
C GLY A 88 -5.36 -19.56 4.16
N ILE A 89 -4.97 -18.33 4.47
CA ILE A 89 -5.87 -17.28 4.96
C ILE A 89 -6.91 -16.97 3.90
N LYS A 90 -8.17 -16.93 4.31
CA LYS A 90 -9.32 -16.64 3.45
C LYS A 90 -9.73 -15.18 3.58
N PHE A 91 -10.05 -14.58 2.45
CA PHE A 91 -10.54 -13.21 2.37
C PHE A 91 -11.95 -13.17 1.78
N ALA A 92 -12.73 -12.20 2.22
CA ALA A 92 -13.98 -11.85 1.57
C ALA A 92 -13.70 -11.20 0.19
N PRO A 93 -14.70 -11.12 -0.71
CA PRO A 93 -14.54 -10.40 -1.97
C PRO A 93 -14.00 -8.99 -1.75
N PRO A 94 -13.05 -8.53 -2.58
CA PRO A 94 -12.40 -7.24 -2.38
C PRO A 94 -13.37 -6.07 -2.63
N LEU A 95 -13.21 -5.02 -1.83
CA LEU A 95 -13.81 -3.73 -2.11
C LEU A 95 -12.80 -2.92 -2.93
N ILE A 96 -13.13 -2.67 -4.19
CA ILE A 96 -12.26 -1.98 -5.14
C ILE A 96 -12.71 -0.53 -5.27
N SER A 97 -11.77 0.41 -5.12
CA SER A 97 -11.96 1.83 -5.36
C SER A 97 -10.95 2.30 -6.40
N ILE A 98 -11.45 2.87 -7.50
CA ILE A 98 -10.64 3.39 -8.60
C ILE A 98 -10.76 4.91 -8.61
N ASN A 99 -9.63 5.59 -8.49
CA ASN A 99 -9.55 7.04 -8.57
C ASN A 99 -8.53 7.45 -9.65
N GLY A 100 -9.04 7.64 -10.86
CA GLY A 100 -8.20 7.90 -12.03
C GLY A 100 -7.29 6.71 -12.31
N ARG A 101 -5.99 6.85 -12.07
CA ARG A 101 -4.99 5.82 -12.29
C ARG A 101 -4.67 5.00 -11.02
N ASP A 102 -5.07 5.49 -9.87
CA ASP A 102 -4.80 4.85 -8.60
C ASP A 102 -5.95 3.90 -8.24
N ILE A 103 -5.61 2.67 -7.93
CA ILE A 103 -6.54 1.59 -7.61
C ILE A 103 -6.22 1.12 -6.20
N VAL A 104 -7.24 1.07 -5.37
CA VAL A 104 -7.14 0.56 -4.00
C VAL A 104 -8.11 -0.59 -3.85
N ALA A 105 -7.58 -1.75 -3.50
CA ALA A 105 -8.38 -2.93 -3.20
C ALA A 105 -8.23 -3.30 -1.73
N ARG A 106 -9.36 -3.47 -1.04
CA ARG A 106 -9.42 -3.85 0.37
C ARG A 106 -9.97 -5.25 0.51
N PHE A 107 -9.21 -6.12 1.15
CA PHE A 107 -9.55 -7.51 1.42
C PHE A 107 -9.77 -7.67 2.92
N LYS A 108 -10.99 -7.96 3.34
CA LYS A 108 -11.30 -8.26 4.74
C LYS A 108 -11.02 -9.73 5.01
N ALA A 109 -10.22 -10.05 6.03
CA ALA A 109 -10.04 -11.43 6.45
C ALA A 109 -11.37 -12.03 6.93
N VAL A 110 -11.61 -13.31 6.64
CA VAL A 110 -12.84 -13.98 7.05
C VAL A 110 -12.81 -14.30 8.54
N GLU A 111 -11.65 -14.67 9.05
CA GLU A 111 -11.46 -15.04 10.45
C GLU A 111 -10.92 -13.83 11.25
N PRO A 112 -11.65 -13.38 12.30
CA PRO A 112 -11.16 -12.33 13.17
C PRO A 112 -9.89 -12.76 13.91
N GLY A 113 -9.00 -11.80 14.19
CA GLY A 113 -7.76 -12.06 14.93
C GLY A 113 -6.68 -12.78 14.12
N THR A 114 -6.86 -12.94 12.80
CA THR A 114 -5.81 -13.45 11.93
C THR A 114 -4.68 -12.44 11.84
N ASP A 115 -3.46 -12.85 12.23
CA ASP A 115 -2.28 -11.99 12.09
C ASP A 115 -1.86 -11.94 10.61
N LEU A 116 -2.07 -10.78 9.99
CA LEU A 116 -1.72 -10.52 8.60
C LEU A 116 -0.34 -9.87 8.47
N LEU A 117 0.17 -9.29 9.58
CA LEU A 117 1.39 -8.49 9.53
C LEU A 117 2.62 -9.34 9.25
N GLY A 118 3.44 -8.89 8.32
CA GLY A 118 4.68 -9.55 7.97
C GLY A 118 4.53 -10.84 7.17
N GLN A 119 3.30 -11.26 6.86
CA GLN A 119 3.06 -12.42 6.00
C GLN A 119 3.20 -12.06 4.51
N GLU A 120 3.53 -13.06 3.71
CA GLU A 120 3.68 -12.94 2.27
C GLU A 120 2.38 -13.33 1.56
N PHE A 121 1.96 -12.48 0.65
CA PHE A 121 0.77 -12.67 -0.16
C PHE A 121 1.11 -12.55 -1.64
N GLU A 122 0.55 -13.42 -2.43
CA GLU A 122 0.58 -13.33 -3.88
C GLU A 122 -0.62 -12.50 -4.33
N VAL A 123 -0.35 -11.33 -4.88
CA VAL A 123 -1.36 -10.44 -5.44
C VAL A 123 -1.33 -10.59 -6.96
N SER A 124 -2.46 -10.95 -7.55
CA SER A 124 -2.64 -11.05 -8.99
C SER A 124 -3.71 -10.06 -9.42
N ALA A 125 -3.40 -9.20 -10.36
CA ALA A 125 -4.32 -8.20 -10.88
C ALA A 125 -4.37 -8.24 -12.41
N ARG A 126 -5.55 -8.01 -12.96
CA ARG A 126 -5.81 -8.00 -14.39
C ARG A 126 -6.54 -6.73 -14.80
N LEU A 127 -6.06 -6.12 -15.86
CA LEU A 127 -6.76 -5.06 -16.59
C LEU A 127 -7.53 -5.66 -17.78
N THR A 128 -8.42 -4.85 -18.34
CA THR A 128 -9.10 -5.16 -19.61
C THR A 128 -8.07 -5.54 -20.69
N GLY A 129 -8.28 -6.70 -21.32
CA GLY A 129 -7.35 -7.24 -22.31
C GLY A 129 -6.41 -8.28 -21.74
N ASP A 130 -5.19 -8.34 -22.28
CA ASP A 130 -4.20 -9.38 -21.97
C ASP A 130 -3.22 -8.97 -20.86
N VAL A 131 -3.46 -7.84 -20.19
CA VAL A 131 -2.56 -7.33 -19.16
C VAL A 131 -2.90 -7.97 -17.82
N ALA A 132 -2.04 -8.88 -17.38
CA ALA A 132 -2.12 -9.49 -16.05
C ALA A 132 -0.77 -9.41 -15.36
N VAL A 133 -0.76 -8.97 -14.11
CA VAL A 133 0.43 -8.84 -13.28
C VAL A 133 0.26 -9.64 -12.01
N ARG A 134 1.34 -10.30 -11.60
CA ARG A 134 1.42 -11.06 -10.36
C ARG A 134 2.66 -10.67 -9.60
N LYS A 135 2.51 -10.37 -8.33
CA LYS A 135 3.61 -9.99 -7.45
C LYS A 135 3.46 -10.62 -6.09
N LEU A 136 4.57 -11.07 -5.55
CA LEU A 136 4.66 -11.52 -4.16
C LEU A 136 4.99 -10.30 -3.30
N LEU A 137 4.15 -10.00 -2.33
CA LEU A 137 4.29 -8.83 -1.46
C LEU A 137 4.17 -9.25 0.00
N LYS A 138 4.99 -8.62 0.82
CA LYS A 138 4.89 -8.74 2.27
C LYS A 138 3.94 -7.67 2.80
N ALA A 139 3.06 -8.07 3.71
CA ALA A 139 2.13 -7.14 4.33
C ALA A 139 2.85 -6.28 5.38
N GLU A 140 2.75 -4.97 5.21
CA GLU A 140 3.38 -3.96 6.07
C GLU A 140 2.34 -3.28 6.97
N ASP A 141 2.78 -2.62 8.03
CA ASP A 141 1.88 -1.89 8.93
C ASP A 141 1.46 -0.56 8.29
N ALA A 142 0.15 -0.28 8.30
CA ALA A 142 -0.41 0.95 7.76
C ALA A 142 0.18 2.22 8.39
N SER A 143 0.50 2.17 9.68
CA SER A 143 1.05 3.31 10.41
C SER A 143 2.42 3.74 9.88
N LEU A 144 3.24 2.79 9.45
CA LEU A 144 4.56 3.07 8.85
C LEU A 144 4.41 3.60 7.43
N PHE A 145 3.41 3.11 6.70
CA PHE A 145 3.19 3.48 5.31
C PHE A 145 2.54 4.87 5.16
N ASP A 146 1.59 5.20 6.02
CA ASP A 146 0.96 6.54 6.04
C ASP A 146 1.98 7.65 6.35
N LEU A 147 3.02 7.36 7.12
CA LEU A 147 4.14 8.29 7.33
C LEU A 147 5.00 8.44 6.06
N GLN A 148 5.06 7.42 5.21
CA GLN A 148 5.91 7.38 4.01
C GLN A 148 5.15 7.76 2.73
N GLY A 149 3.85 7.42 2.64
CA GLY A 149 2.98 7.69 1.49
C GLY A 149 2.28 9.04 1.55
N ASN A 150 1.96 9.52 2.75
CA ASN A 150 1.63 10.92 2.92
C ASN A 150 2.94 11.68 2.76
N ARG A 151 3.21 12.18 1.55
CA ARG A 151 4.18 13.26 1.38
C ARG A 151 3.85 14.25 2.50
N LEU A 152 4.57 14.18 3.60
CA LEU A 152 4.69 15.29 4.52
C LEU A 152 5.01 16.45 3.59
N SER A 153 3.95 17.10 3.15
CA SER A 153 4.06 18.17 2.20
C SER A 153 5.04 19.10 2.88
N VAL A 154 6.16 19.38 2.23
CA VAL A 154 7.14 20.37 2.71
C VAL A 154 6.38 21.62 3.15
N GLY A 155 5.18 21.86 2.58
CA GLY A 155 4.21 22.83 3.00
C GLY A 155 3.66 22.64 4.42
N LEU A 156 3.40 21.40 4.87
CA LEU A 156 2.94 21.13 6.24
C LEU A 156 4.06 21.38 7.26
N LEU A 157 5.30 21.02 6.94
CA LEU A 157 6.48 21.33 7.75
C LEU A 157 6.71 22.86 7.78
N TRP A 158 6.59 23.55 6.65
CA TRP A 158 6.66 25.00 6.56
C TRP A 158 5.54 25.67 7.36
N LEU A 159 4.29 25.17 7.24
CA LEU A 159 3.15 25.68 7.99
C LEU A 159 3.34 25.50 9.50
N GLY A 160 3.86 24.34 9.93
CA GLY A 160 4.21 24.07 11.33
C GLY A 160 5.33 24.99 11.83
N PHE A 161 6.36 25.21 11.01
CA PHE A 161 7.45 26.11 11.34
C PHE A 161 6.98 27.57 11.45
N VAL A 162 6.20 28.05 10.48
CA VAL A 162 5.64 29.41 10.49
C VAL A 162 4.66 29.58 11.65
N GLY A 163 3.82 28.57 11.93
CA GLY A 163 2.89 28.59 13.08
C GLY A 163 3.65 28.64 14.41
N GLY A 164 4.68 27.82 14.57
CA GLY A 164 5.54 27.84 15.76
C GLY A 164 6.29 29.18 15.93
N PHE A 165 6.75 29.75 14.81
CA PHE A 165 7.40 31.06 14.81
C PHE A 165 6.44 32.17 15.18
N LEU A 166 5.22 32.16 14.63
CA LEU A 166 4.17 33.14 14.99
C LEU A 166 3.75 33.04 16.47
N LEU A 167 3.65 31.81 17.00
CA LEU A 167 3.35 31.60 18.43
C LEU A 167 4.49 32.11 19.32
N ASN A 168 5.74 31.99 18.89
CA ASN A 168 6.91 32.53 19.60
C ASN A 168 7.03 34.06 19.49
N LEU A 169 6.44 34.67 18.46
CA LEU A 169 6.35 36.14 18.30
C LEU A 169 5.18 36.74 19.07
N MET A 170 4.33 35.95 19.70
CA MET A 170 3.29 36.48 20.60
C MET A 170 3.94 37.29 21.70
N PRO A 171 3.35 38.49 22.01
CA PRO A 171 4.00 39.54 22.79
C PRO A 171 4.36 39.18 24.23
N CYS A 172 4.11 37.94 24.66
CA CYS A 172 4.41 37.52 26.03
C CYS A 172 5.89 37.07 26.23
N VAL A 173 6.57 36.64 25.17
CA VAL A 173 7.97 36.12 25.28
C VAL A 173 8.98 37.22 24.93
N PHE A 174 8.64 38.12 24.01
CA PHE A 174 9.52 39.18 23.57
C PHE A 174 9.89 40.19 24.70
N PRO A 175 8.97 40.63 25.59
CA PRO A 175 9.32 41.52 26.70
C PRO A 175 10.27 40.88 27.72
N VAL A 176 10.15 39.57 27.94
CA VAL A 176 11.02 38.87 28.94
C VAL A 176 12.43 38.69 28.42
N LEU A 177 12.58 38.37 27.12
CA LEU A 177 13.89 38.26 26.49
C LEU A 177 14.59 39.62 26.35
N SER A 178 13.84 40.69 26.00
CA SER A 178 14.40 42.04 25.88
C SER A 178 14.83 42.60 27.24
N LEU A 179 14.06 42.35 28.31
CA LEU A 179 14.44 42.70 29.66
C LEU A 179 15.69 41.96 30.14
N LYS A 180 15.84 40.69 29.81
CA LYS A 180 17.03 39.90 30.13
C LYS A 180 18.26 40.42 29.36
N LEU A 181 18.15 40.70 28.08
CA LEU A 181 19.22 41.27 27.27
C LEU A 181 19.64 42.67 27.77
N LEU A 182 18.70 43.51 28.14
CA LEU A 182 18.98 44.82 28.75
C LEU A 182 19.69 44.70 30.10
N SER A 183 19.38 43.66 30.89
CA SER A 183 20.10 43.39 32.13
C SER A 183 21.56 43.01 31.89
N PHE A 184 21.86 42.22 30.88
CA PHE A 184 23.23 41.87 30.55
C PHE A 184 24.06 43.05 30.03
N THR A 185 23.47 43.97 29.27
CA THR A 185 24.18 45.15 28.78
C THR A 185 24.41 46.17 29.88
N ARG A 186 23.58 46.26 30.93
CA ARG A 186 23.82 47.07 32.10
C ARG A 186 24.96 46.54 32.97
N PHE A 187 25.08 45.24 33.14
CA PHE A 187 26.20 44.65 33.91
C PHE A 187 27.55 44.81 33.20
N GLY A 188 27.60 44.82 31.88
CA GLY A 188 28.80 45.07 31.10
C GLY A 188 29.34 46.51 31.24
N ARG A 189 28.50 47.47 31.59
CA ARG A 189 28.89 48.89 31.68
C ARG A 189 29.34 49.33 33.08
N MET A 190 29.05 48.54 34.10
CA MET A 190 29.47 48.89 35.48
C MET A 190 30.89 48.47 35.84
N LYS A 191 31.56 47.68 35.01
CA LYS A 191 32.91 47.15 35.33
C LYS A 191 34.09 47.97 34.80
N THR A 192 33.83 49.13 34.16
CA THR A 192 34.90 49.93 33.56
C THR A 192 35.12 51.30 34.25
N SER A 193 34.40 51.62 35.34
CA SER A 193 34.57 52.92 36.01
C SER A 193 35.15 52.87 37.43
N GLU A 194 35.64 51.71 37.86
CA GLU A 194 36.24 51.58 39.20
C GLU A 194 37.68 51.03 39.14
N VAL A 195 38.50 51.59 38.24
CA VAL A 195 39.95 51.49 38.32
C VAL A 195 40.50 52.86 38.03
N ARG A 196 40.53 53.70 39.10
CA ARG A 196 41.47 54.81 39.22
C ARG A 196 41.61 55.17 40.69
#